data_fa8ae4eefdb1e86d97fd7a0029038a84
#
_entry.id   fa8ae4eefdb1e86d97fd7a0029038a84
#
_cell.length_a   1.000
_cell.length_b   1.000
_cell.length_c   1.000
_cell.angle_alpha   90.00
_cell.angle_beta   90.00
_cell.angle_gamma   90.00
#
_symmetry.space_group_name_H-M   'P 1'
#
loop_
_entity.id
_entity.type
_entity.pdbx_description
1 polymer ?
#
loop_
_entity_poly.entity_id
_entity_poly.type
_entity_poly.pdbx_seq_one_letter_code
_entity_poly.pdbx_strand_id
1 'polypeptide(L)'
;MKTQSIICTFFIFITTFSALAQTKKNIPASQIEFQSSEYKNKMFYLASHYGKYQTLLDSVKGTNDAKLVVKKDQKYVEGIYMLVTSDKKIELEFLMDTNQKFNIRVTNPTEKTIAIDNSPLNQDFNNFNSFFRIKMEGIKALEKTLADKKSKQDSALVIKDLKKIQSEINTYKNNYIQENPSNTLALLFRMSQPIDNFLNKPSDEKLANRTDSIA
;
A
#
# COMPACT_ATOMS: atom_id res chain seq x y z
N MET A 1 -18.30 54.05 -79.26
CA MET A 1 -17.47 53.94 -78.04
C MET A 1 -18.14 52.95 -77.06
N LYS A 2 -17.59 51.78 -76.93
CA LYS A 2 -18.15 50.71 -76.06
C LYS A 2 -17.39 50.76 -74.78
N THR A 3 -18.07 51.03 -73.65
CA THR A 3 -17.57 50.96 -72.33
C THR A 3 -17.77 49.50 -71.79
N GLN A 4 -16.68 48.76 -71.54
CA GLN A 4 -16.70 47.46 -70.90
C GLN A 4 -16.74 47.66 -69.41
N SER A 5 -17.76 47.09 -68.77
CA SER A 5 -17.89 47.01 -67.32
C SER A 5 -17.17 45.79 -66.85
N ILE A 6 -16.14 45.95 -66.00
CA ILE A 6 -15.39 44.88 -65.33
C ILE A 6 -16.10 44.58 -64.02
N ILE A 7 -16.76 43.44 -63.95
CA ILE A 7 -17.33 42.90 -62.71
C ILE A 7 -16.23 42.14 -62.00
N CYS A 8 -15.68 42.70 -60.89
CA CYS A 8 -14.74 42.03 -60.00
C CYS A 8 -15.53 41.13 -59.02
N THR A 9 -15.57 39.83 -59.29
CA THR A 9 -16.17 38.86 -58.41
C THR A 9 -15.20 38.51 -57.24
N PHE A 10 -15.48 39.10 -56.10
CA PHE A 10 -14.70 38.82 -54.85
C PHE A 10 -15.13 37.47 -54.25
N PHE A 11 -14.31 36.44 -54.46
CA PHE A 11 -14.52 35.10 -53.89
C PHE A 11 -14.05 35.10 -52.42
N ILE A 12 -14.99 35.26 -51.51
CA ILE A 12 -14.70 35.13 -50.06
C ILE A 12 -14.55 33.63 -49.73
N PHE A 13 -13.32 33.20 -49.53
CA PHE A 13 -12.99 31.86 -49.07
C PHE A 13 -13.18 31.81 -47.54
N ILE A 14 -14.35 31.39 -47.09
CA ILE A 14 -14.62 31.14 -45.66
C ILE A 14 -13.98 29.81 -45.31
N THR A 15 -12.75 29.86 -44.77
CA THR A 15 -12.12 28.71 -44.13
C THR A 15 -12.77 28.47 -42.79
N THR A 16 -13.67 27.49 -42.69
CA THR A 16 -14.20 26.99 -41.42
C THR A 16 -13.08 26.28 -40.69
N PHE A 17 -12.48 26.97 -39.73
CA PHE A 17 -11.54 26.40 -38.78
C PHE A 17 -12.32 25.50 -37.81
N SER A 18 -12.43 24.21 -38.13
CA SER A 18 -12.98 23.22 -37.21
C SER A 18 -12.00 23.07 -36.05
N ALA A 19 -12.25 23.78 -34.94
CA ALA A 19 -11.56 23.60 -33.70
C ALA A 19 -11.92 22.18 -33.17
N LEU A 20 -11.07 21.22 -33.45
CA LEU A 20 -11.09 19.92 -32.76
C LEU A 20 -10.79 20.21 -31.29
N ALA A 21 -11.86 20.36 -30.50
CA ALA A 21 -11.76 20.34 -29.03
C ALA A 21 -11.23 18.96 -28.61
N GLN A 22 -9.92 18.84 -28.49
CA GLN A 22 -9.29 17.69 -27.84
C GLN A 22 -9.77 17.70 -26.38
N THR A 23 -10.74 16.89 -26.07
CA THR A 23 -11.11 16.60 -24.71
C THR A 23 -9.88 15.97 -24.05
N LYS A 24 -9.16 16.77 -23.30
CA LYS A 24 -8.00 16.33 -22.50
C LYS A 24 -8.51 15.25 -21.56
N LYS A 25 -8.25 13.99 -21.89
CA LYS A 25 -8.65 12.85 -21.08
C LYS A 25 -7.95 13.03 -19.72
N ASN A 26 -8.74 13.38 -18.71
CA ASN A 26 -8.21 13.61 -17.36
C ASN A 26 -7.69 12.27 -16.84
N ILE A 27 -6.36 12.11 -16.80
CA ILE A 27 -5.72 10.88 -16.28
C ILE A 27 -5.67 11.03 -14.76
N PRO A 28 -6.38 10.17 -13.99
CA PRO A 28 -6.40 10.29 -12.55
C PRO A 28 -4.99 10.14 -11.98
N ALA A 29 -4.70 10.87 -10.90
CA ALA A 29 -3.42 10.75 -10.20
C ALA A 29 -3.31 9.42 -9.45
N SER A 30 -4.45 8.89 -8.96
CA SER A 30 -4.56 7.57 -8.32
C SER A 30 -5.60 6.73 -9.05
N GLN A 31 -5.26 5.49 -9.32
CA GLN A 31 -6.19 4.49 -9.87
C GLN A 31 -5.82 3.11 -9.35
N ILE A 32 -6.64 2.59 -8.46
CA ILE A 32 -6.43 1.28 -7.84
C ILE A 32 -7.61 0.41 -8.25
N GLU A 33 -7.30 -0.77 -8.78
CA GLU A 33 -8.30 -1.75 -9.15
C GLU A 33 -8.17 -2.97 -8.23
N PHE A 34 -9.30 -3.39 -7.64
CA PHE A 34 -9.39 -4.65 -6.92
C PHE A 34 -10.32 -5.58 -7.69
N GLN A 35 -9.98 -6.86 -7.74
CA GLN A 35 -10.78 -7.87 -8.43
C GLN A 35 -10.92 -9.14 -7.59
N SER A 36 -12.16 -9.61 -7.43
CA SER A 36 -12.50 -10.88 -6.80
C SER A 36 -13.88 -11.31 -7.28
N SER A 37 -14.10 -12.60 -7.47
CA SER A 37 -15.43 -13.13 -7.78
C SER A 37 -16.51 -12.71 -6.76
N GLU A 38 -16.09 -12.42 -5.53
CA GLU A 38 -16.98 -12.05 -4.44
C GLU A 38 -17.36 -10.56 -4.42
N TYR A 39 -16.76 -9.71 -5.27
CA TYR A 39 -16.98 -8.26 -5.24
C TYR A 39 -18.17 -7.79 -6.07
N LYS A 40 -18.73 -8.66 -6.90
CA LYS A 40 -19.84 -8.32 -7.79
C LYS A 40 -21.01 -7.67 -7.05
N ASN A 41 -21.36 -6.45 -7.45
CA ASN A 41 -22.48 -5.65 -6.92
C ASN A 41 -22.45 -5.36 -5.41
N LYS A 42 -21.36 -5.70 -4.70
CA LYS A 42 -21.20 -5.40 -3.27
C LYS A 42 -20.59 -4.02 -3.06
N MET A 43 -20.91 -3.41 -1.92
CA MET A 43 -20.34 -2.14 -1.48
C MET A 43 -19.12 -2.40 -0.61
N PHE A 44 -18.05 -1.63 -0.87
CA PHE A 44 -16.82 -1.61 -0.08
C PHE A 44 -16.43 -0.18 0.26
N TYR A 45 -15.61 -0.05 1.26
CA TYR A 45 -15.07 1.22 1.71
C TYR A 45 -13.55 1.20 1.66
N LEU A 46 -12.97 2.30 1.22
CA LEU A 46 -11.56 2.57 1.35
C LEU A 46 -11.33 3.29 2.68
N ALA A 47 -10.47 2.74 3.51
CA ALA A 47 -10.07 3.35 4.77
C ALA A 47 -8.54 3.41 4.89
N SER A 48 -8.02 4.29 5.75
CA SER A 48 -6.60 4.36 6.09
C SER A 48 -6.40 4.32 7.59
N HIS A 49 -5.21 3.88 8.02
CA HIS A 49 -4.76 4.04 9.39
C HIS A 49 -4.25 5.47 9.62
N TYR A 50 -4.74 6.11 10.67
CA TYR A 50 -4.22 7.39 11.17
C TYR A 50 -3.93 7.26 12.67
N GLY A 51 -2.69 6.92 13.00
CA GLY A 51 -2.32 6.53 14.36
C GLY A 51 -3.12 5.31 14.83
N LYS A 52 -3.85 5.45 15.94
CA LYS A 52 -4.74 4.39 16.46
C LYS A 52 -6.14 4.37 15.84
N TYR A 53 -6.44 5.33 14.97
CA TYR A 53 -7.76 5.46 14.36
C TYR A 53 -7.77 4.93 12.93
N GLN A 54 -8.93 4.48 12.49
CA GLN A 54 -9.22 4.13 11.10
C GLN A 54 -10.15 5.20 10.55
N THR A 55 -9.73 5.83 9.45
CA THR A 55 -10.50 6.90 8.80
C THR A 55 -11.07 6.38 7.49
N LEU A 56 -12.37 6.50 7.35
CA LEU A 56 -13.05 6.23 6.08
C LEU A 56 -12.75 7.36 5.10
N LEU A 57 -12.32 7.00 3.90
CA LEU A 57 -11.90 7.96 2.86
C LEU A 57 -12.83 7.96 1.65
N ASP A 58 -13.33 6.80 1.26
CA ASP A 58 -14.14 6.64 0.06
C ASP A 58 -15.03 5.40 0.13
N SER A 59 -16.00 5.29 -0.78
CA SER A 59 -16.83 4.12 -0.97
C SER A 59 -16.84 3.72 -2.44
N VAL A 60 -16.82 2.42 -2.71
CA VAL A 60 -16.79 1.88 -4.05
C VAL A 60 -17.72 0.68 -4.18
N LYS A 61 -18.51 0.65 -5.24
CA LYS A 61 -19.39 -0.49 -5.54
C LYS A 61 -18.76 -1.38 -6.60
N GLY A 62 -18.80 -2.67 -6.36
CA GLY A 62 -18.35 -3.67 -7.32
C GLY A 62 -19.18 -3.63 -8.60
N THR A 63 -18.48 -3.72 -9.74
CA THR A 63 -19.08 -3.81 -11.07
C THR A 63 -19.67 -5.20 -11.31
N ASN A 64 -20.39 -5.35 -12.43
CA ASN A 64 -20.86 -6.68 -12.89
C ASN A 64 -19.72 -7.65 -13.20
N ASP A 65 -18.53 -7.10 -13.55
CA ASP A 65 -17.31 -7.87 -13.81
C ASP A 65 -16.50 -8.13 -12.51
N ALA A 66 -17.13 -7.93 -11.35
CA ALA A 66 -16.54 -8.17 -10.03
C ALA A 66 -15.25 -7.36 -9.75
N LYS A 67 -15.19 -6.13 -10.26
CA LYS A 67 -14.10 -5.17 -10.06
C LYS A 67 -14.54 -4.00 -9.19
N LEU A 68 -13.64 -3.55 -8.34
CA LEU A 68 -13.74 -2.28 -7.62
C LEU A 68 -12.67 -1.34 -8.20
N VAL A 69 -13.05 -0.15 -8.60
CA VAL A 69 -12.10 0.82 -9.16
C VAL A 69 -12.18 2.12 -8.38
N VAL A 70 -11.13 2.38 -7.62
CA VAL A 70 -10.96 3.65 -6.89
C VAL A 70 -10.13 4.58 -7.74
N LYS A 71 -10.67 5.75 -8.09
CA LYS A 71 -10.00 6.78 -8.90
C LYS A 71 -10.06 8.11 -8.18
N LYS A 72 -8.95 8.85 -8.22
CA LYS A 72 -8.87 10.20 -7.65
C LYS A 72 -7.94 11.08 -8.48
N ASP A 73 -8.30 12.36 -8.65
CA ASP A 73 -7.49 13.33 -9.37
C ASP A 73 -6.28 13.81 -8.58
N GLN A 74 -6.28 13.57 -7.27
CA GLN A 74 -5.16 13.82 -6.37
C GLN A 74 -4.63 12.50 -5.81
N LYS A 75 -3.36 12.47 -5.45
CA LYS A 75 -2.78 11.33 -4.74
C LYS A 75 -3.32 11.23 -3.31
N TYR A 76 -3.46 10.00 -2.85
CA TYR A 76 -3.63 9.72 -1.43
C TYR A 76 -2.31 9.93 -0.68
N VAL A 77 -2.39 10.18 0.61
CA VAL A 77 -1.20 10.24 1.49
C VAL A 77 -0.59 8.83 1.58
N GLU A 78 0.74 8.76 1.63
CA GLU A 78 1.44 7.48 1.80
C GLU A 78 1.12 6.85 3.15
N GLY A 79 0.97 5.52 3.17
CA GLY A 79 0.64 4.80 4.40
C GLY A 79 -0.09 3.48 4.18
N ILE A 80 -0.67 2.95 5.27
CA ILE A 80 -1.44 1.71 5.27
C ILE A 80 -2.91 2.00 4.98
N TYR A 81 -3.45 1.31 3.98
CA TYR A 81 -4.84 1.39 3.56
C TYR A 81 -5.54 0.05 3.66
N MET A 82 -6.85 0.10 3.76
CA MET A 82 -7.70 -1.07 3.90
C MET A 82 -8.87 -0.99 2.94
N LEU A 83 -9.18 -2.11 2.31
CA LEU A 83 -10.47 -2.35 1.69
C LEU A 83 -11.37 -2.99 2.77
N VAL A 84 -12.49 -2.36 3.06
CA VAL A 84 -13.39 -2.76 4.15
C VAL A 84 -14.76 -3.10 3.58
N THR A 85 -15.33 -4.20 4.01
CA THR A 85 -16.67 -4.65 3.61
C THR A 85 -17.77 -3.82 4.30
N SER A 86 -19.02 -3.91 3.82
CA SER A 86 -20.16 -3.21 4.40
C SER A 86 -20.46 -3.62 5.85
N ASP A 87 -20.08 -4.84 6.26
CA ASP A 87 -20.18 -5.34 7.64
C ASP A 87 -18.91 -5.01 8.49
N LYS A 88 -18.10 -4.05 8.04
CA LYS A 88 -16.92 -3.50 8.72
C LYS A 88 -15.78 -4.49 8.94
N LYS A 89 -15.66 -5.53 8.12
CA LYS A 89 -14.51 -6.43 8.13
C LYS A 89 -13.44 -5.94 7.17
N ILE A 90 -12.19 -6.05 7.58
CA ILE A 90 -11.05 -5.78 6.70
C ILE A 90 -10.95 -6.94 5.71
N GLU A 91 -11.10 -6.63 4.45
CA GLU A 91 -10.95 -7.58 3.35
C GLU A 91 -9.50 -7.71 2.90
N LEU A 92 -8.85 -6.57 2.69
CA LEU A 92 -7.45 -6.47 2.27
C LEU A 92 -6.79 -5.28 2.97
N GLU A 93 -5.51 -5.43 3.30
CA GLU A 93 -4.61 -4.33 3.64
C GLU A 93 -3.55 -4.18 2.56
N PHE A 94 -3.20 -2.94 2.24
CA PHE A 94 -2.23 -2.62 1.22
C PHE A 94 -1.56 -1.27 1.52
N LEU A 95 -0.46 -1.00 0.83
CA LEU A 95 0.30 0.23 1.00
C LEU A 95 0.01 1.21 -0.15
N MET A 96 -0.10 2.48 0.21
CA MET A 96 -0.01 3.60 -0.72
C MET A 96 1.38 4.21 -0.63
N ASP A 97 2.00 4.38 -1.78
CA ASP A 97 3.25 5.10 -1.96
C ASP A 97 3.12 6.14 -3.08
N THR A 98 4.23 6.51 -3.66
CA THR A 98 4.27 7.42 -4.81
C THR A 98 3.62 6.84 -6.06
N ASN A 99 3.62 5.50 -6.24
CA ASN A 99 2.94 4.81 -7.33
C ASN A 99 1.55 4.35 -6.89
N GLN A 100 0.52 5.07 -7.31
CA GLN A 100 -0.87 4.81 -6.95
C GLN A 100 -1.71 4.30 -8.15
N LYS A 101 -1.05 3.60 -9.09
CA LYS A 101 -1.71 2.97 -10.24
C LYS A 101 -1.34 1.51 -10.29
N PHE A 102 -2.15 0.69 -9.64
CA PHE A 102 -1.88 -0.75 -9.51
C PHE A 102 -3.17 -1.56 -9.36
N ASN A 103 -3.03 -2.88 -9.51
CA ASN A 103 -4.15 -3.83 -9.41
C ASN A 103 -3.85 -4.87 -8.35
N ILE A 104 -4.88 -5.24 -7.59
CA ILE A 104 -4.85 -6.36 -6.64
C ILE A 104 -5.98 -7.33 -7.01
N ARG A 105 -5.63 -8.57 -7.31
CA ARG A 105 -6.59 -9.63 -7.64
C ARG A 105 -6.57 -10.70 -6.56
N VAL A 106 -7.71 -11.01 -5.98
CA VAL A 106 -7.87 -12.18 -5.11
C VAL A 106 -7.94 -13.42 -5.98
N THR A 107 -6.92 -14.25 -5.94
CA THR A 107 -6.79 -15.47 -6.75
C THR A 107 -7.45 -16.68 -6.10
N ASN A 108 -7.44 -16.71 -4.75
CA ASN A 108 -8.18 -17.69 -3.96
C ASN A 108 -8.86 -16.99 -2.78
N PRO A 109 -10.20 -16.79 -2.82
CA PRO A 109 -10.93 -16.13 -1.74
C PRO A 109 -10.86 -16.88 -0.39
N THR A 110 -10.81 -18.20 -0.41
CA THR A 110 -10.77 -19.04 0.80
C THR A 110 -9.44 -18.89 1.53
N GLU A 111 -8.33 -18.96 0.80
CA GLU A 111 -6.98 -18.84 1.33
C GLU A 111 -6.49 -17.39 1.38
N LYS A 112 -7.28 -16.45 0.84
CA LYS A 112 -6.94 -15.03 0.69
C LYS A 112 -5.60 -14.80 -0.02
N THR A 113 -5.30 -15.64 -1.03
CA THR A 113 -4.13 -15.40 -1.86
C THR A 113 -4.42 -14.30 -2.88
N ILE A 114 -3.44 -13.42 -3.09
CA ILE A 114 -3.57 -12.27 -3.99
C ILE A 114 -2.45 -12.24 -5.01
N ALA A 115 -2.77 -11.72 -6.19
CA ALA A 115 -1.79 -11.33 -7.20
C ALA A 115 -1.81 -9.80 -7.33
N ILE A 116 -0.64 -9.18 -7.42
CA ILE A 116 -0.48 -7.73 -7.42
C ILE A 116 0.31 -7.34 -8.67
N ASP A 117 -0.27 -6.45 -9.47
CA ASP A 117 0.35 -5.95 -10.68
C ASP A 117 0.69 -4.45 -10.50
N ASN A 118 1.83 -4.04 -11.01
CA ASN A 118 2.33 -2.65 -11.03
C ASN A 118 2.62 -2.02 -9.64
N SER A 119 2.80 -2.82 -8.59
CA SER A 119 3.23 -2.33 -7.28
C SER A 119 4.22 -3.29 -6.61
N PRO A 120 5.52 -3.16 -6.86
CA PRO A 120 6.54 -3.93 -6.16
C PRO A 120 6.43 -3.80 -4.64
N LEU A 121 6.16 -2.60 -4.14
CA LEU A 121 5.98 -2.35 -2.70
C LEU A 121 4.87 -3.22 -2.10
N ASN A 122 3.72 -3.34 -2.77
CA ASN A 122 2.62 -4.19 -2.29
C ASN A 122 2.92 -5.68 -2.47
N GLN A 123 3.73 -6.07 -3.47
CA GLN A 123 4.24 -7.45 -3.58
C GLN A 123 5.11 -7.80 -2.36
N ASP A 124 6.04 -6.92 -2.00
CA ASP A 124 6.90 -7.09 -0.82
C ASP A 124 6.10 -7.13 0.48
N PHE A 125 5.10 -6.25 0.62
CA PHE A 125 4.19 -6.23 1.75
C PHE A 125 3.40 -7.54 1.88
N ASN A 126 2.88 -8.06 0.77
CA ASN A 126 2.19 -9.35 0.74
C ASN A 126 3.12 -10.53 1.07
N ASN A 127 4.36 -10.50 0.58
CA ASN A 127 5.38 -11.50 0.90
C ASN A 127 5.69 -11.49 2.40
N PHE A 128 5.89 -10.31 2.99
CA PHE A 128 6.07 -10.16 4.43
C PHE A 128 4.87 -10.67 5.22
N ASN A 129 3.65 -10.30 4.84
CA ASN A 129 2.44 -10.74 5.53
C ASN A 129 2.28 -12.26 5.50
N SER A 130 2.61 -12.90 4.38
CA SER A 130 2.59 -14.36 4.24
C SER A 130 3.64 -15.01 5.14
N PHE A 131 4.86 -14.50 5.14
CA PHE A 131 5.93 -14.95 6.04
C PHE A 131 5.54 -14.77 7.52
N PHE A 132 5.05 -13.58 7.86
CA PHE A 132 4.67 -13.25 9.24
C PHE A 132 3.52 -14.13 9.76
N ARG A 133 2.53 -14.41 8.93
CA ARG A 133 1.42 -15.31 9.28
C ARG A 133 1.92 -16.71 9.65
N ILE A 134 2.81 -17.28 8.84
CA ILE A 134 3.42 -18.60 9.14
C ILE A 134 4.17 -18.56 10.49
N LYS A 135 4.93 -17.48 10.74
CA LYS A 135 5.67 -17.32 12.01
C LYS A 135 4.72 -17.20 13.21
N MET A 136 3.62 -16.45 13.05
CA MET A 136 2.61 -16.30 14.11
C MET A 136 1.85 -17.59 14.39
N GLU A 137 1.57 -18.42 13.39
CA GLU A 137 1.02 -19.75 13.60
C GLU A 137 1.98 -20.63 14.42
N GLY A 138 3.28 -20.57 14.12
CA GLY A 138 4.33 -21.25 14.92
C GLY A 138 4.38 -20.75 16.36
N ILE A 139 4.31 -19.44 16.59
CA ILE A 139 4.27 -18.86 17.94
C ILE A 139 3.06 -19.39 18.73
N LYS A 140 1.86 -19.33 18.14
CA LYS A 140 0.63 -19.83 18.78
C LYS A 140 0.72 -21.31 19.16
N ALA A 141 1.31 -22.14 18.29
CA ALA A 141 1.53 -23.56 18.58
C ALA A 141 2.50 -23.77 19.76
N LEU A 142 3.58 -23.00 19.81
CA LEU A 142 4.56 -23.04 20.90
C LEU A 142 3.98 -22.52 22.23
N GLU A 143 3.21 -21.43 22.21
CA GLU A 143 2.52 -20.90 23.38
C GLU A 143 1.54 -21.91 23.97
N LYS A 144 0.76 -22.61 23.12
CA LYS A 144 -0.10 -23.69 23.56
C LYS A 144 0.70 -24.81 24.21
N THR A 145 1.81 -25.23 23.60
CA THR A 145 2.70 -26.23 24.14
C THR A 145 3.27 -25.80 25.51
N LEU A 146 3.63 -24.51 25.66
CA LEU A 146 4.14 -23.96 26.92
C LEU A 146 3.11 -24.02 28.03
N ALA A 147 1.83 -23.72 27.72
CA ALA A 147 0.75 -23.79 28.71
C ALA A 147 0.51 -25.21 29.21
N ASP A 148 0.74 -26.21 28.36
CA ASP A 148 0.56 -27.64 28.73
C ASP A 148 1.78 -28.25 29.41
N LYS A 149 2.95 -27.60 29.44
CA LYS A 149 4.21 -28.11 29.98
C LYS A 149 4.29 -27.91 31.49
N LYS A 150 4.64 -29.01 32.19
CA LYS A 150 4.81 -29.05 33.66
C LYS A 150 6.27 -28.97 34.10
N SER A 151 7.25 -29.20 33.21
CA SER A 151 8.68 -29.23 33.59
C SER A 151 9.39 -27.91 33.16
N LYS A 152 10.33 -27.43 33.98
CA LYS A 152 11.16 -26.26 33.69
C LYS A 152 12.04 -26.45 32.43
N GLN A 153 12.50 -27.69 32.21
CA GLN A 153 13.38 -27.98 31.08
C GLN A 153 12.66 -27.93 29.74
N ASP A 154 11.43 -28.44 29.69
CA ASP A 154 10.58 -28.34 28.49
C ASP A 154 10.21 -26.90 28.17
N SER A 155 9.92 -26.09 29.19
CA SER A 155 9.63 -24.67 29.05
C SER A 155 10.83 -23.88 28.48
N ALA A 156 12.07 -24.23 28.85
CA ALA A 156 13.27 -23.59 28.35
C ALA A 156 13.47 -23.81 26.83
N LEU A 157 13.15 -25.02 26.34
CA LEU A 157 13.21 -25.31 24.88
C LEU A 157 12.18 -24.51 24.12
N VAL A 158 10.94 -24.44 24.59
CA VAL A 158 9.89 -23.65 23.94
C VAL A 158 10.26 -22.15 23.89
N ILE A 159 10.81 -21.63 25.01
CA ILE A 159 11.27 -20.20 25.03
C ILE A 159 12.41 -19.98 24.05
N LYS A 160 13.32 -20.93 23.88
CA LYS A 160 14.39 -20.85 22.88
C LYS A 160 13.82 -20.77 21.45
N ASP A 161 12.81 -21.60 21.14
CA ASP A 161 12.18 -21.61 19.82
C ASP A 161 11.39 -20.32 19.56
N LEU A 162 10.69 -19.79 20.56
CA LEU A 162 10.03 -18.47 20.47
C LEU A 162 11.04 -17.35 20.15
N LYS A 163 12.18 -17.33 20.86
CA LYS A 163 13.26 -16.36 20.59
C LYS A 163 13.83 -16.51 19.19
N LYS A 164 13.96 -17.74 18.68
CA LYS A 164 14.40 -18.01 17.32
C LYS A 164 13.44 -17.41 16.30
N ILE A 165 12.13 -17.66 16.43
CA ILE A 165 11.12 -17.10 15.53
C ILE A 165 11.16 -15.56 15.55
N GLN A 166 11.24 -14.96 16.75
CA GLN A 166 11.35 -13.50 16.87
C GLN A 166 12.61 -12.96 16.19
N SER A 167 13.74 -13.64 16.31
CA SER A 167 14.98 -13.28 15.61
C SER A 167 14.83 -13.36 14.10
N GLU A 168 14.16 -14.38 13.57
CA GLU A 168 13.91 -14.52 12.14
C GLU A 168 13.04 -13.37 11.59
N ILE A 169 12.00 -12.98 12.35
CA ILE A 169 11.14 -11.82 11.97
C ILE A 169 11.97 -10.53 11.96
N ASN A 170 12.79 -10.30 12.99
CA ASN A 170 13.64 -9.12 13.07
C ASN A 170 14.69 -9.09 11.96
N THR A 171 15.30 -10.24 11.64
CA THR A 171 16.26 -10.37 10.54
C THR A 171 15.62 -10.02 9.20
N TYR A 172 14.42 -10.53 8.91
CA TYR A 172 13.68 -10.18 7.70
C TYR A 172 13.48 -8.68 7.60
N LYS A 173 12.96 -8.04 8.66
CA LYS A 173 12.72 -6.59 8.69
C LYS A 173 14.01 -5.79 8.51
N ASN A 174 15.08 -6.17 9.18
CA ASN A 174 16.36 -5.46 9.12
C ASN A 174 17.00 -5.55 7.73
N ASN A 175 17.00 -6.73 7.10
CA ASN A 175 17.48 -6.90 5.75
C ASN A 175 16.68 -6.04 4.76
N TYR A 176 15.35 -6.07 4.87
CA TYR A 176 14.49 -5.25 4.01
C TYR A 176 14.77 -3.75 4.18
N ILE A 177 14.96 -3.27 5.41
CA ILE A 177 15.30 -1.86 5.70
C ILE A 177 16.64 -1.46 5.07
N GLN A 178 17.63 -2.36 5.08
CA GLN A 178 18.94 -2.10 4.48
C GLN A 178 18.88 -2.04 2.95
N GLU A 179 18.12 -2.94 2.34
CA GLU A 179 17.96 -3.02 0.89
C GLU A 179 17.07 -1.90 0.33
N ASN A 180 16.08 -1.43 1.12
CA ASN A 180 15.04 -0.50 0.69
C ASN A 180 14.87 0.70 1.64
N PRO A 181 15.91 1.48 1.94
CA PRO A 181 15.91 2.43 3.07
C PRO A 181 14.88 3.55 2.96
N SER A 182 14.39 3.86 1.75
CA SER A 182 13.55 5.03 1.48
C SER A 182 12.08 4.71 1.24
N ASN A 183 11.67 3.43 1.23
CA ASN A 183 10.29 3.11 0.91
C ASN A 183 9.39 3.04 2.15
N THR A 184 8.08 3.12 1.92
CA THR A 184 7.06 3.14 2.97
C THR A 184 7.10 1.89 3.86
N LEU A 185 7.35 0.69 3.30
CA LEU A 185 7.40 -0.54 4.08
C LEU A 185 8.62 -0.57 5.02
N ALA A 186 9.78 -0.10 4.56
CA ALA A 186 10.96 0.03 5.40
C ALA A 186 10.74 1.03 6.55
N LEU A 187 10.02 2.12 6.28
CA LEU A 187 9.63 3.08 7.33
C LEU A 187 8.72 2.39 8.36
N LEU A 188 7.71 1.65 7.93
CA LEU A 188 6.82 0.91 8.82
C LEU A 188 7.57 -0.13 9.66
N PHE A 189 8.54 -0.83 9.07
CA PHE A 189 9.37 -1.77 9.81
C PHE A 189 10.22 -1.07 10.88
N ARG A 190 10.83 0.07 10.57
CA ARG A 190 11.56 0.87 11.55
C ARG A 190 10.66 1.29 12.72
N MET A 191 9.48 1.83 12.41
CA MET A 191 8.52 2.27 13.43
C MET A 191 7.99 1.11 14.30
N SER A 192 8.00 -0.13 13.80
CA SER A 192 7.56 -1.32 14.53
C SER A 192 8.66 -1.97 15.38
N GLN A 193 9.90 -1.45 15.35
CA GLN A 193 10.98 -1.93 16.21
C GLN A 193 10.82 -1.38 17.64
N PRO A 194 11.24 -2.12 18.69
CA PRO A 194 11.29 -1.58 20.03
C PRO A 194 12.14 -0.32 20.10
N ILE A 195 11.74 0.65 20.92
CA ILE A 195 12.42 1.95 21.08
C ILE A 195 13.88 1.77 21.46
N ASP A 196 14.22 0.75 22.24
CA ASP A 196 15.59 0.44 22.65
C ASP A 196 16.55 0.23 21.47
N ASN A 197 16.05 -0.23 20.33
CA ASN A 197 16.87 -0.37 19.12
C ASN A 197 17.20 0.98 18.45
N PHE A 198 16.46 2.04 18.75
CA PHE A 198 16.76 3.40 18.30
C PHE A 198 17.76 4.08 19.21
N LEU A 199 17.72 3.79 20.52
CA LEU A 199 18.62 4.38 21.52
C LEU A 199 20.01 3.72 21.53
N ASN A 200 20.09 2.43 21.13
CA ASN A 200 21.34 1.68 21.06
C ASN A 200 22.05 1.73 19.70
N LYS A 201 21.58 2.56 18.76
CA LYS A 201 22.44 2.92 17.63
C LYS A 201 23.63 3.67 18.20
N PRO A 202 24.90 3.35 17.82
CA PRO A 202 26.02 4.20 18.19
C PRO A 202 25.62 5.60 17.74
N SER A 203 25.37 6.49 18.69
CA SER A 203 25.21 7.92 18.40
C SER A 203 26.43 8.30 17.60
N ASP A 204 26.24 8.91 16.43
CA ASP A 204 27.34 9.55 15.74
C ASP A 204 28.11 10.31 16.80
N GLU A 205 29.41 10.01 16.99
CA GLU A 205 30.31 10.66 17.94
C GLU A 205 30.28 12.20 17.84
N LYS A 206 29.72 12.71 16.73
CA LYS A 206 29.46 14.14 16.48
C LYS A 206 28.32 14.77 17.30
N LEU A 207 27.38 14.00 17.84
CA LEU A 207 26.34 14.56 18.72
C LEU A 207 26.77 14.62 20.19
N ALA A 208 27.61 13.66 20.62
CA ALA A 208 28.16 13.67 21.99
C ALA A 208 29.07 14.89 22.27
N ASN A 209 29.76 15.39 21.24
CA ASN A 209 30.66 16.55 21.37
C ASN A 209 29.95 17.91 21.26
N ARG A 210 28.63 17.98 21.16
CA ARG A 210 27.89 19.24 21.11
C ARG A 210 27.37 19.73 22.46
N THR A 211 27.39 18.90 23.49
CA THR A 211 26.93 19.25 24.82
C THR A 211 28.02 19.83 25.71
N ASP A 212 29.31 19.72 25.33
CA ASP A 212 30.44 20.22 26.12
C ASP A 212 30.91 21.63 25.74
N SER A 213 30.20 22.32 24.84
CA SER A 213 30.61 23.70 24.43
C SER A 213 29.63 24.78 24.88
N ILE A 214 28.79 24.52 25.89
CA ILE A 214 28.00 25.55 26.57
C ILE A 214 28.29 25.44 28.07
N ALA A 215 29.44 25.97 28.46
CA ALA A 215 29.79 26.37 29.81
C ALA A 215 30.38 27.78 29.74
#